data_50346145596290fa6c34efcdce239522
#
_entry.id   50346145596290fa6c34efcdce239522
#
_cell.length_a   1.000
_cell.length_b   1.000
_cell.length_c   1.000
_cell.angle_alpha   90.00
_cell.angle_beta   90.00
_cell.angle_gamma   90.00
#
_symmetry.space_group_name_H-M   'P 1'
#
loop_
_entity.id
_entity.type
_entity.pdbx_description
1 polymer ?
#
loop_
_entity_poly.entity_id
_entity_poly.type
_entity_poly.pdbx_seq_one_letter_code
_entity_poly.pdbx_strand_id
1 'polypeptide(L)'
;EGIQAVFTAVEAGMNFIDVSPYYGHYKAETVLGKALKDLPRDRYYLSTKVGRYGKDGVNLWDYSAKRATESVYESMERLNIDFIDLINVHDVEFADLNQVVNETLPALVELREKGVVGHVGITDLQLENLKWVIDHSPSGTIESVLSFCHYCLCDNKLADFLDYFESKEIGVINASPLSMGLLSERGVPAWHPAPKPLVEACRKAMEHCKAKNYPIEKLAMQFSVSNPRIATTLFSTTNPENVKKNIAFIEEPIDWELVREVQEIIGEQKRVSWANS
;
A
#
# COMPACT_ATOMS: atom_id res chain seq x y z
N GLU A 1 0.99 2.86 -21.78
CA GLU A 1 1.04 3.87 -20.69
C GLU A 1 1.69 3.29 -19.43
N GLY A 2 1.17 2.18 -18.83
CA GLY A 2 1.69 1.63 -17.58
C GLY A 2 3.18 1.31 -17.60
N ILE A 3 3.71 0.70 -18.67
CA ILE A 3 5.15 0.43 -18.82
C ILE A 3 5.94 1.76 -18.77
N GLN A 4 5.49 2.79 -19.47
CA GLN A 4 6.15 4.08 -19.45
C GLN A 4 6.10 4.76 -18.07
N ALA A 5 5.00 4.56 -17.30
CA ALA A 5 4.93 5.07 -15.95
C ALA A 5 5.98 4.41 -15.02
N VAL A 6 6.24 3.11 -15.19
CA VAL A 6 7.31 2.41 -14.46
C VAL A 6 8.68 2.98 -14.79
N PHE A 7 9.01 3.14 -16.08
CA PHE A 7 10.29 3.75 -16.48
C PHE A 7 10.44 5.16 -15.92
N THR A 8 9.40 6.00 -16.09
CA THR A 8 9.44 7.37 -15.56
C THR A 8 9.67 7.40 -14.04
N ALA A 9 9.05 6.49 -13.29
CA ALA A 9 9.22 6.42 -11.83
C ALA A 9 10.65 6.00 -11.45
N VAL A 10 11.19 4.94 -12.08
CA VAL A 10 12.53 4.42 -11.76
C VAL A 10 13.62 5.42 -12.22
N GLU A 11 13.48 6.05 -13.38
CA GLU A 11 14.38 7.10 -13.85
C GLU A 11 14.42 8.31 -12.91
N ALA A 12 13.28 8.64 -12.31
CA ALA A 12 13.17 9.71 -11.30
C ALA A 12 13.65 9.32 -9.90
N GLY A 13 14.17 8.09 -9.71
CA GLY A 13 14.74 7.62 -8.44
C GLY A 13 13.79 6.87 -7.53
N MET A 14 12.54 6.63 -7.93
CA MET A 14 11.65 5.72 -7.20
C MET A 14 12.15 4.29 -7.36
N ASN A 15 12.40 3.62 -6.24
CA ASN A 15 13.05 2.32 -6.24
C ASN A 15 12.23 1.21 -5.56
N PHE A 16 11.01 1.48 -5.10
CA PHE A 16 10.15 0.46 -4.52
C PHE A 16 8.89 0.28 -5.38
N ILE A 17 8.74 -0.91 -5.95
CA ILE A 17 7.64 -1.28 -6.84
C ILE A 17 6.77 -2.30 -6.12
N ASP A 18 5.48 -2.00 -5.95
CA ASP A 18 4.50 -2.88 -5.31
C ASP A 18 3.42 -3.27 -6.30
N VAL A 19 3.10 -4.56 -6.34
CA VAL A 19 2.08 -5.15 -7.21
C VAL A 19 1.34 -6.29 -6.49
N SER A 20 0.37 -6.90 -7.12
CA SER A 20 -0.36 -8.06 -6.59
C SER A 20 -0.98 -8.88 -7.73
N PRO A 21 -1.10 -10.19 -7.58
CA PRO A 21 -1.91 -11.04 -8.46
C PRO A 21 -3.35 -10.55 -8.61
N TYR A 22 -3.92 -10.01 -7.54
CA TYR A 22 -5.28 -9.46 -7.54
C TYR A 22 -5.44 -8.25 -8.48
N TYR A 23 -4.40 -7.43 -8.64
CA TYR A 23 -4.51 -6.18 -9.39
C TYR A 23 -4.74 -6.41 -10.87
N GLY A 24 -5.95 -6.06 -11.33
CA GLY A 24 -6.39 -6.30 -12.69
C GLY A 24 -6.39 -7.78 -13.10
N HIS A 25 -6.56 -8.69 -12.14
CA HIS A 25 -6.59 -10.14 -12.35
C HIS A 25 -5.35 -10.63 -13.10
N TYR A 26 -4.20 -10.56 -12.42
CA TYR A 26 -2.86 -10.90 -12.92
C TYR A 26 -2.29 -9.95 -14.00
N LYS A 27 -3.14 -9.03 -14.54
CA LYS A 27 -2.71 -8.14 -15.62
C LYS A 27 -1.63 -7.16 -15.18
N ALA A 28 -1.70 -6.67 -13.93
CA ALA A 28 -0.71 -5.73 -13.41
C ALA A 28 0.69 -6.37 -13.36
N GLU A 29 0.82 -7.59 -12.84
CA GLU A 29 2.10 -8.31 -12.83
C GLU A 29 2.59 -8.61 -14.25
N THR A 30 1.70 -9.05 -15.15
CA THR A 30 2.06 -9.33 -16.55
C THR A 30 2.56 -8.08 -17.30
N VAL A 31 1.95 -6.92 -17.06
CA VAL A 31 2.37 -5.65 -17.67
C VAL A 31 3.67 -5.15 -17.05
N LEU A 32 3.78 -5.25 -15.73
CA LEU A 32 4.99 -4.90 -14.99
C LEU A 32 6.18 -5.77 -15.46
N GLY A 33 5.99 -7.08 -15.59
CA GLY A 33 7.02 -8.01 -16.07
C GLY A 33 7.58 -7.66 -17.44
N LYS A 34 6.77 -7.01 -18.31
CA LYS A 34 7.27 -6.47 -19.60
C LYS A 34 8.19 -5.27 -19.39
N ALA A 35 7.92 -4.41 -18.41
CA ALA A 35 8.78 -3.28 -18.09
C ALA A 35 10.09 -3.74 -17.41
N LEU A 36 9.99 -4.72 -16.50
CA LEU A 36 11.14 -5.20 -15.73
C LEU A 36 12.23 -5.85 -16.58
N LYS A 37 11.90 -6.39 -17.76
CA LYS A 37 12.88 -6.94 -18.70
C LYS A 37 13.92 -5.92 -19.15
N ASP A 38 13.54 -4.66 -19.23
CA ASP A 38 14.38 -3.57 -19.73
C ASP A 38 14.95 -2.70 -18.59
N LEU A 39 14.68 -3.07 -17.33
CA LEU A 39 15.18 -2.38 -16.15
C LEU A 39 16.30 -3.19 -15.47
N PRO A 40 17.45 -2.57 -15.13
CA PRO A 40 18.47 -3.22 -14.33
C PRO A 40 17.89 -3.64 -12.97
N ARG A 41 18.14 -4.89 -12.56
CA ARG A 41 17.55 -5.50 -11.36
C ARG A 41 17.96 -4.78 -10.07
N ASP A 42 19.11 -4.18 -10.04
CA ASP A 42 19.67 -3.41 -8.91
C ASP A 42 19.09 -2.01 -8.74
N ARG A 43 18.18 -1.58 -9.65
CA ARG A 43 17.56 -0.26 -9.61
C ARG A 43 16.26 -0.23 -8.80
N TYR A 44 15.73 -1.37 -8.40
CA TYR A 44 14.44 -1.45 -7.70
C TYR A 44 14.36 -2.60 -6.71
N TYR A 45 13.56 -2.41 -5.70
CA TYR A 45 13.01 -3.45 -4.82
C TYR A 45 11.60 -3.79 -5.29
N LEU A 46 11.27 -5.08 -5.35
CA LEU A 46 9.99 -5.57 -5.83
C LEU A 46 9.19 -6.24 -4.73
N SER A 47 7.98 -5.76 -4.53
CA SER A 47 7.00 -6.33 -3.63
C SER A 47 5.83 -6.91 -4.42
N THR A 48 5.43 -8.15 -4.09
CA THR A 48 4.14 -8.71 -4.52
C THR A 48 3.46 -9.44 -3.37
N LYS A 49 2.33 -10.08 -3.63
CA LYS A 49 1.45 -10.55 -2.56
C LYS A 49 0.91 -11.94 -2.82
N VAL A 50 0.47 -12.62 -1.74
CA VAL A 50 -0.25 -13.91 -1.78
C VAL A 50 -1.56 -13.80 -0.99
N GLY A 51 -2.48 -14.72 -1.15
CA GLY A 51 -3.73 -14.82 -0.39
C GLY A 51 -4.95 -14.25 -1.09
N ARG A 52 -4.78 -13.21 -1.93
CA ARG A 52 -5.87 -12.61 -2.72
C ARG A 52 -5.58 -12.74 -4.20
N TYR A 53 -6.49 -13.41 -4.93
CA TYR A 53 -6.27 -13.78 -6.34
C TYR A 53 -7.43 -13.33 -7.24
N GLY A 54 -7.93 -14.14 -8.04
CA GLY A 54 -8.96 -14.19 -9.07
C GLY A 54 -10.13 -13.21 -9.08
N LYS A 55 -11.05 -13.51 -10.00
CA LYS A 55 -12.10 -12.62 -10.46
C LYS A 55 -13.44 -12.81 -9.78
N ASP A 56 -13.78 -14.02 -9.42
CA ASP A 56 -15.18 -14.41 -9.22
C ASP A 56 -15.33 -15.29 -7.98
N GLY A 57 -15.39 -14.69 -6.81
CA GLY A 57 -15.95 -15.29 -5.58
C GLY A 57 -15.49 -16.67 -5.10
N VAL A 58 -15.23 -17.58 -6.00
CA VAL A 58 -14.94 -18.99 -5.66
C VAL A 58 -13.46 -19.25 -5.35
N ASN A 59 -12.54 -18.46 -5.90
CA ASN A 59 -11.09 -18.57 -5.66
C ASN A 59 -10.43 -17.19 -5.41
N LEU A 60 -11.20 -16.25 -4.88
CA LEU A 60 -10.70 -14.91 -4.62
C LEU A 60 -9.70 -14.91 -3.48
N TRP A 61 -9.97 -15.72 -2.46
CA TRP A 61 -9.20 -15.80 -1.23
C TRP A 61 -8.73 -17.24 -0.99
N ASP A 62 -7.43 -17.44 -0.87
CA ASP A 62 -6.86 -18.73 -0.46
C ASP A 62 -5.51 -18.47 0.24
N TYR A 63 -5.51 -18.63 1.55
CA TYR A 63 -4.36 -18.41 2.43
C TYR A 63 -3.66 -19.73 2.81
N SER A 64 -3.97 -20.84 2.13
CA SER A 64 -3.29 -22.10 2.39
C SER A 64 -1.80 -22.04 2.03
N ALA A 65 -0.98 -22.77 2.78
CA ALA A 65 0.47 -22.89 2.53
C ALA A 65 0.77 -23.30 1.09
N LYS A 66 0.01 -24.26 0.56
CA LYS A 66 0.15 -24.75 -0.82
C LYS A 66 -0.07 -23.64 -1.83
N ARG A 67 -1.21 -22.93 -1.74
CA ARG A 67 -1.57 -21.88 -2.70
C ARG A 67 -0.64 -20.68 -2.61
N ALA A 68 -0.22 -20.29 -1.41
CA ALA A 68 0.76 -19.24 -1.20
C ALA A 68 2.10 -19.56 -1.90
N THR A 69 2.60 -20.77 -1.72
CA THR A 69 3.85 -21.24 -2.37
C THR A 69 3.72 -21.24 -3.90
N GLU A 70 2.66 -21.82 -4.45
CA GLU A 70 2.41 -21.85 -5.89
C GLU A 70 2.32 -20.43 -6.47
N SER A 71 1.63 -19.52 -5.77
CA SER A 71 1.45 -18.13 -6.20
C SER A 71 2.76 -17.35 -6.29
N VAL A 72 3.72 -17.59 -5.39
CA VAL A 72 5.03 -16.96 -5.47
C VAL A 72 5.72 -17.28 -6.80
N TYR A 73 5.79 -18.55 -7.18
CA TYR A 73 6.41 -18.95 -8.45
C TYR A 73 5.64 -18.45 -9.68
N GLU A 74 4.31 -18.50 -9.64
CA GLU A 74 3.47 -17.93 -10.69
C GLU A 74 3.69 -16.40 -10.86
N SER A 75 3.87 -15.67 -9.77
CA SER A 75 4.19 -14.24 -9.80
C SER A 75 5.56 -13.99 -10.39
N MET A 76 6.57 -14.78 -10.02
CA MET A 76 7.93 -14.71 -10.61
C MET A 76 7.90 -14.94 -12.12
N GLU A 77 7.10 -15.91 -12.60
CA GLU A 77 6.91 -16.15 -14.04
C GLU A 77 6.28 -14.95 -14.74
N ARG A 78 5.18 -14.40 -14.19
CA ARG A 78 4.50 -13.22 -14.78
C ARG A 78 5.37 -11.97 -14.79
N LEU A 79 6.18 -11.80 -13.74
CA LEU A 79 7.08 -10.65 -13.55
C LEU A 79 8.41 -10.80 -14.30
N ASN A 80 8.73 -12.01 -14.83
CA ASN A 80 10.02 -12.34 -15.45
C ASN A 80 11.23 -12.09 -14.53
N ILE A 81 11.16 -12.57 -13.30
CA ILE A 81 12.20 -12.44 -12.28
C ILE A 81 12.44 -13.78 -11.61
N ASP A 82 13.57 -13.92 -10.97
CA ASP A 82 14.02 -15.10 -10.21
C ASP A 82 14.14 -14.84 -8.70
N PHE A 83 13.81 -13.63 -8.24
CA PHE A 83 13.83 -13.24 -6.84
C PHE A 83 12.84 -12.13 -6.54
N ILE A 84 12.09 -12.24 -5.44
CA ILE A 84 11.17 -11.23 -4.93
C ILE A 84 11.77 -10.63 -3.66
N ASP A 85 11.93 -9.30 -3.59
CA ASP A 85 12.52 -8.65 -2.41
C ASP A 85 11.59 -8.73 -1.19
N LEU A 86 10.29 -8.51 -1.38
CA LEU A 86 9.29 -8.57 -0.31
C LEU A 86 8.03 -9.30 -0.77
N ILE A 87 7.66 -10.36 -0.06
CA ILE A 87 6.39 -11.04 -0.25
C ILE A 87 5.42 -10.74 0.90
N ASN A 88 4.22 -10.25 0.59
CA ASN A 88 3.22 -9.91 1.58
C ASN A 88 2.04 -10.89 1.58
N VAL A 89 1.51 -11.21 2.75
CA VAL A 89 0.16 -11.78 2.86
C VAL A 89 -0.84 -10.65 2.71
N HIS A 90 -1.70 -10.73 1.69
CA HIS A 90 -2.57 -9.64 1.23
C HIS A 90 -3.87 -9.60 2.03
N ASP A 91 -4.19 -8.42 2.60
CA ASP A 91 -5.48 -8.12 3.23
C ASP A 91 -5.93 -9.23 4.19
N VAL A 92 -5.15 -9.43 5.27
CA VAL A 92 -5.36 -10.53 6.22
C VAL A 92 -6.73 -10.48 6.91
N GLU A 93 -7.45 -9.36 6.85
CA GLU A 93 -8.83 -9.21 7.34
C GLU A 93 -9.83 -10.17 6.69
N PHE A 94 -9.51 -10.69 5.50
CA PHE A 94 -10.35 -11.66 4.80
C PHE A 94 -9.95 -13.12 5.05
N ALA A 95 -8.93 -13.34 5.87
CA ALA A 95 -8.43 -14.66 6.24
C ALA A 95 -8.94 -15.11 7.63
N ASP A 96 -8.87 -16.41 7.88
CA ASP A 96 -8.70 -16.86 9.26
C ASP A 96 -7.26 -16.50 9.69
N LEU A 97 -7.13 -15.59 10.66
CA LEU A 97 -5.81 -15.12 11.12
C LEU A 97 -4.97 -16.28 11.70
N ASN A 98 -5.60 -17.32 12.27
CA ASN A 98 -4.87 -18.51 12.71
C ASN A 98 -4.29 -19.29 11.52
N GLN A 99 -4.98 -19.33 10.38
CA GLN A 99 -4.45 -19.93 9.16
C GLN A 99 -3.24 -19.13 8.64
N VAL A 100 -3.33 -17.81 8.65
CA VAL A 100 -2.19 -16.95 8.27
C VAL A 100 -0.96 -17.28 9.12
N VAL A 101 -1.13 -17.35 10.45
CA VAL A 101 -0.02 -17.61 11.39
C VAL A 101 0.54 -19.03 11.26
N ASN A 102 -0.33 -20.05 11.09
CA ASN A 102 0.05 -21.45 11.19
C ASN A 102 0.35 -22.13 9.84
N GLU A 103 -0.11 -21.55 8.72
CA GLU A 103 0.09 -22.11 7.38
C GLU A 103 0.80 -21.15 6.44
N THR A 104 0.23 -19.96 6.20
CA THR A 104 0.71 -19.04 5.16
C THR A 104 2.11 -18.51 5.48
N LEU A 105 2.29 -17.94 6.67
CA LEU A 105 3.57 -17.35 7.08
C LEU A 105 4.70 -18.38 7.16
N PRO A 106 4.51 -19.58 7.74
CA PRO A 106 5.54 -20.62 7.70
C PRO A 106 5.98 -21.00 6.30
N ALA A 107 5.05 -21.10 5.33
CA ALA A 107 5.39 -21.41 3.95
C ALA A 107 6.21 -20.28 3.29
N LEU A 108 5.91 -19.01 3.58
CA LEU A 108 6.70 -17.88 3.07
C LEU A 108 8.08 -17.79 3.73
N VAL A 109 8.20 -18.11 5.02
CA VAL A 109 9.48 -18.22 5.72
C VAL A 109 10.35 -19.31 5.09
N GLU A 110 9.78 -20.46 4.75
CA GLU A 110 10.51 -21.53 4.05
C GLU A 110 11.03 -21.05 2.69
N LEU A 111 10.25 -20.26 1.95
CA LEU A 111 10.71 -19.66 0.67
C LEU A 111 11.82 -18.63 0.89
N ARG A 112 11.78 -17.87 2.00
CA ARG A 112 12.85 -16.96 2.39
C ARG A 112 14.14 -17.72 2.72
N GLU A 113 14.05 -18.80 3.48
CA GLU A 113 15.21 -19.65 3.80
C GLU A 113 15.82 -20.31 2.56
N LYS A 114 15.00 -20.61 1.55
CA LYS A 114 15.44 -21.10 0.24
C LYS A 114 16.03 -20.02 -0.67
N GLY A 115 15.97 -18.75 -0.28
CA GLY A 115 16.44 -17.62 -1.09
C GLY A 115 15.57 -17.29 -2.28
N VAL A 116 14.31 -17.71 -2.30
CA VAL A 116 13.31 -17.37 -3.34
C VAL A 116 12.74 -15.99 -3.11
N VAL A 117 12.50 -15.63 -1.85
CA VAL A 117 12.06 -14.30 -1.43
C VAL A 117 13.03 -13.72 -0.40
N GLY A 118 13.15 -12.40 -0.33
CA GLY A 118 14.05 -11.71 0.60
C GLY A 118 13.43 -11.52 1.98
N HIS A 119 12.23 -10.95 2.01
CA HIS A 119 11.54 -10.56 3.23
C HIS A 119 10.07 -10.98 3.20
N VAL A 120 9.47 -11.14 4.38
CA VAL A 120 8.05 -11.48 4.55
C VAL A 120 7.32 -10.36 5.26
N GLY A 121 6.17 -9.97 4.74
CA GLY A 121 5.30 -8.94 5.30
C GLY A 121 3.83 -9.32 5.28
N ILE A 122 3.02 -8.46 5.87
CA ILE A 122 1.55 -8.57 5.88
C ILE A 122 0.91 -7.24 5.53
N THR A 123 -0.28 -7.27 4.93
CA THR A 123 -1.06 -6.06 4.62
C THR A 123 -2.46 -6.14 5.18
N ASP A 124 -2.98 -5.02 5.65
CA ASP A 124 -4.38 -4.90 6.09
C ASP A 124 -4.83 -3.43 6.13
N LEU A 125 -6.15 -3.22 6.08
CA LEU A 125 -6.79 -1.98 6.48
C LEU A 125 -6.87 -1.87 8.01
N GLN A 126 -7.17 -2.97 8.71
CA GLN A 126 -7.35 -2.98 10.17
C GLN A 126 -5.99 -3.13 10.88
N LEU A 127 -5.52 -2.07 11.53
CA LEU A 127 -4.22 -2.05 12.22
C LEU A 127 -4.14 -3.07 13.36
N GLU A 128 -5.27 -3.34 14.01
CA GLU A 128 -5.40 -4.32 15.09
C GLU A 128 -5.15 -5.76 14.58
N ASN A 129 -5.55 -6.07 13.36
CA ASN A 129 -5.27 -7.38 12.75
C ASN A 129 -3.77 -7.55 12.51
N LEU A 130 -3.10 -6.51 11.97
CA LEU A 130 -1.65 -6.52 11.80
C LEU A 130 -0.95 -6.81 13.12
N LYS A 131 -1.35 -6.09 14.18
CA LYS A 131 -0.83 -6.29 15.54
C LYS A 131 -1.09 -7.70 16.04
N TRP A 132 -2.31 -8.22 15.86
CA TRP A 132 -2.68 -9.57 16.31
C TRP A 132 -1.82 -10.64 15.64
N VAL A 133 -1.67 -10.59 14.32
CA VAL A 133 -0.85 -11.55 13.55
C VAL A 133 0.60 -11.51 14.01
N ILE A 134 1.17 -10.31 14.24
CA ILE A 134 2.54 -10.15 14.75
C ILE A 134 2.70 -10.77 16.13
N ASP A 135 1.76 -10.50 17.04
CA ASP A 135 1.82 -11.00 18.43
C ASP A 135 1.67 -12.54 18.53
N HIS A 136 1.05 -13.17 17.53
CA HIS A 136 0.85 -14.62 17.47
C HIS A 136 1.86 -15.34 16.55
N SER A 137 2.77 -14.62 15.93
CA SER A 137 3.84 -15.18 15.10
C SER A 137 5.17 -15.20 15.83
N PRO A 138 6.06 -16.17 15.56
CA PRO A 138 7.43 -16.13 16.08
C PRO A 138 8.15 -14.82 15.68
N SER A 139 8.99 -14.32 16.59
CA SER A 139 9.80 -13.11 16.29
C SER A 139 10.64 -13.30 15.02
N GLY A 140 10.70 -12.26 14.17
CA GLY A 140 11.43 -12.29 12.90
C GLY A 140 10.71 -13.03 11.77
N THR A 141 9.48 -13.50 11.98
CA THR A 141 8.63 -14.04 10.90
C THR A 141 8.17 -12.93 9.97
N ILE A 142 7.72 -11.81 10.53
CA ILE A 142 7.18 -10.65 9.82
C ILE A 142 8.21 -9.52 9.96
N GLU A 143 8.66 -8.99 8.83
CA GLU A 143 9.68 -7.94 8.76
C GLU A 143 9.11 -6.61 8.26
N SER A 144 7.91 -6.64 7.67
CA SER A 144 7.21 -5.41 7.25
C SER A 144 5.70 -5.50 7.40
N VAL A 145 5.08 -4.35 7.59
CA VAL A 145 3.63 -4.16 7.48
C VAL A 145 3.32 -3.13 6.40
N LEU A 146 2.27 -3.37 5.63
CA LEU A 146 1.70 -2.39 4.72
C LEU A 146 0.30 -2.03 5.22
N SER A 147 0.12 -0.78 5.61
CA SER A 147 -1.17 -0.20 5.99
C SER A 147 -1.61 0.80 4.93
N PHE A 148 -2.88 0.82 4.57
CA PHE A 148 -3.42 1.79 3.62
C PHE A 148 -4.53 2.65 4.23
N CYS A 149 -4.62 3.90 3.78
CA CYS A 149 -5.58 4.91 4.24
C CYS A 149 -5.44 5.35 5.70
N HIS A 150 -4.43 4.90 6.48
CA HIS A 150 -4.25 5.25 7.89
C HIS A 150 -3.08 6.20 8.17
N TYR A 151 -2.40 6.71 7.12
CA TYR A 151 -1.51 7.87 7.23
C TYR A 151 -1.73 8.83 6.05
N CYS A 152 -2.83 9.55 6.12
CA CYS A 152 -3.27 10.57 5.16
C CYS A 152 -3.93 11.74 5.92
N LEU A 153 -4.32 12.81 5.22
CA LEU A 153 -4.89 14.02 5.86
C LEU A 153 -6.15 13.74 6.71
N CYS A 154 -6.97 12.77 6.31
CA CYS A 154 -8.21 12.44 7.02
C CYS A 154 -8.07 11.30 8.03
N ASP A 155 -6.98 10.56 8.02
CA ASP A 155 -6.70 9.52 9.01
C ASP A 155 -5.20 9.36 9.24
N ASN A 156 -4.76 9.43 10.48
CA ASN A 156 -3.36 9.24 10.89
C ASN A 156 -3.21 8.21 12.02
N LYS A 157 -4.13 7.26 12.13
CA LYS A 157 -4.10 6.21 13.15
C LYS A 157 -2.82 5.37 13.12
N LEU A 158 -2.23 5.18 11.94
CA LEU A 158 -0.97 4.45 11.80
C LEU A 158 0.13 5.00 12.72
N ALA A 159 0.12 6.31 12.98
CA ALA A 159 1.10 6.94 13.88
C ALA A 159 1.06 6.36 15.31
N ASP A 160 -0.11 5.93 15.78
CA ASP A 160 -0.28 5.36 17.13
C ASP A 160 0.34 3.96 17.26
N PHE A 161 0.64 3.30 16.14
CA PHE A 161 1.23 1.96 16.10
C PHE A 161 2.74 1.96 15.80
N LEU A 162 3.33 3.11 15.45
CA LEU A 162 4.74 3.15 15.04
C LEU A 162 5.70 2.69 16.15
N ASP A 163 5.47 3.10 17.41
CA ASP A 163 6.28 2.65 18.55
C ASP A 163 6.22 1.12 18.72
N TYR A 164 5.05 0.54 18.50
CA TYR A 164 4.86 -0.91 18.55
C TYR A 164 5.65 -1.61 17.42
N PHE A 165 5.51 -1.16 16.17
CA PHE A 165 6.23 -1.76 15.04
C PHE A 165 7.75 -1.62 15.18
N GLU A 166 8.24 -0.46 15.61
CA GLU A 166 9.67 -0.25 15.88
C GLU A 166 10.19 -1.18 16.99
N SER A 167 9.40 -1.38 18.08
CA SER A 167 9.77 -2.31 19.15
C SER A 167 9.89 -3.76 18.72
N LYS A 168 9.27 -4.10 17.58
CA LYS A 168 9.32 -5.43 16.94
C LYS A 168 10.32 -5.50 15.77
N GLU A 169 11.04 -4.41 15.48
CA GLU A 169 11.97 -4.27 14.34
C GLU A 169 11.28 -4.48 12.98
N ILE A 170 10.01 -4.03 12.88
CA ILE A 170 9.17 -4.17 11.68
C ILE A 170 9.13 -2.85 10.90
N GLY A 171 9.48 -2.91 9.62
CA GLY A 171 9.38 -1.79 8.69
C GLY A 171 7.93 -1.47 8.34
N VAL A 172 7.61 -0.17 8.21
CA VAL A 172 6.25 0.30 7.91
C VAL A 172 6.18 0.87 6.52
N ILE A 173 5.24 0.35 5.72
CA ILE A 173 4.87 0.85 4.39
C ILE A 173 3.48 1.46 4.50
N ASN A 174 3.34 2.72 4.06
CA ASN A 174 2.05 3.38 3.95
C ASN A 174 1.54 3.31 2.51
N ALA A 175 0.23 3.28 2.32
CA ALA A 175 -0.37 3.31 0.99
C ALA A 175 -1.64 4.18 0.96
N SER A 176 -2.08 4.52 -0.24
CA SER A 176 -3.30 5.30 -0.50
C SER A 176 -3.26 6.72 0.12
N PRO A 177 -2.27 7.55 -0.20
CA PRO A 177 -2.14 8.92 0.32
C PRO A 177 -3.36 9.79 0.02
N LEU A 178 -4.09 9.51 -1.07
CA LEU A 178 -5.33 10.19 -1.46
C LEU A 178 -6.58 9.53 -0.88
N SER A 179 -6.43 8.57 0.03
CA SER A 179 -7.55 7.85 0.67
C SER A 179 -8.58 7.33 -0.35
N MET A 180 -8.07 6.63 -1.39
CA MET A 180 -8.85 6.04 -2.51
C MET A 180 -9.77 7.05 -3.25
N GLY A 181 -9.41 8.34 -3.24
CA GLY A 181 -10.10 9.41 -3.94
C GLY A 181 -10.81 10.42 -3.04
N LEU A 182 -10.92 10.20 -1.73
CA LEU A 182 -11.49 11.17 -0.78
C LEU A 182 -10.75 12.51 -0.82
N LEU A 183 -9.43 12.48 -1.01
CA LEU A 183 -8.54 13.65 -1.03
C LEU A 183 -8.11 13.99 -2.46
N SER A 184 -9.08 14.10 -3.36
CA SER A 184 -8.82 14.39 -4.76
C SER A 184 -9.96 15.20 -5.40
N GLU A 185 -9.63 16.14 -6.29
CA GLU A 185 -10.61 16.92 -7.05
C GLU A 185 -11.45 16.04 -7.99
N ARG A 186 -10.98 14.85 -8.32
CA ARG A 186 -11.73 13.86 -9.10
C ARG A 186 -12.97 13.35 -8.36
N GLY A 187 -12.97 13.43 -7.02
CA GLY A 187 -14.01 12.92 -6.16
C GLY A 187 -13.94 11.41 -5.92
N VAL A 188 -14.83 10.95 -5.07
CA VAL A 188 -14.90 9.52 -4.68
C VAL A 188 -15.64 8.70 -5.72
N PRO A 189 -15.14 7.50 -6.04
CA PRO A 189 -15.89 6.56 -6.86
C PRO A 189 -17.14 6.07 -6.13
N ALA A 190 -18.18 5.67 -6.89
CA ALA A 190 -19.46 5.23 -6.33
C ALA A 190 -19.38 4.02 -5.39
N TRP A 191 -18.34 3.20 -5.53
CA TRP A 191 -18.10 2.01 -4.70
C TRP A 191 -17.33 2.31 -3.39
N HIS A 192 -16.90 3.57 -3.18
CA HIS A 192 -16.07 3.90 -2.02
C HIS A 192 -16.81 3.66 -0.69
N PRO A 193 -16.23 2.90 0.25
CA PRO A 193 -16.94 2.46 1.47
C PRO A 193 -17.02 3.54 2.55
N ALA A 194 -16.38 4.69 2.39
CA ALA A 194 -16.36 5.74 3.41
C ALA A 194 -17.79 6.23 3.77
N PRO A 195 -18.06 6.48 5.06
CA PRO A 195 -19.32 7.06 5.49
C PRO A 195 -19.59 8.44 4.86
N LYS A 196 -20.84 8.73 4.53
CA LYS A 196 -21.21 10.03 3.93
C LYS A 196 -20.71 11.26 4.69
N PRO A 197 -20.73 11.31 6.04
CA PRO A 197 -20.17 12.45 6.77
C PRO A 197 -18.67 12.67 6.50
N LEU A 198 -17.87 11.61 6.38
CA LEU A 198 -16.45 11.71 6.04
C LEU A 198 -16.27 12.22 4.61
N VAL A 199 -17.03 11.69 3.65
CA VAL A 199 -17.00 12.14 2.24
C VAL A 199 -17.29 13.65 2.16
N GLU A 200 -18.31 14.11 2.87
CA GLU A 200 -18.69 15.54 2.89
C GLU A 200 -17.63 16.42 3.58
N ALA A 201 -17.02 15.95 4.66
CA ALA A 201 -15.93 16.66 5.33
C ALA A 201 -14.70 16.79 4.42
N CYS A 202 -14.31 15.73 3.72
CA CYS A 202 -13.21 15.76 2.74
C CYS A 202 -13.54 16.68 1.55
N ARG A 203 -14.79 16.72 1.08
CA ARG A 203 -15.23 17.64 0.03
C ARG A 203 -15.07 19.11 0.47
N LYS A 204 -15.45 19.47 1.68
CA LYS A 204 -15.25 20.82 2.23
C LYS A 204 -13.75 21.16 2.35
N ALA A 205 -12.94 20.22 2.79
CA ALA A 205 -11.50 20.39 2.87
C ALA A 205 -10.87 20.64 1.47
N MET A 206 -11.32 19.90 0.46
CA MET A 206 -10.92 20.11 -0.93
C MET A 206 -11.29 21.52 -1.43
N GLU A 207 -12.54 21.97 -1.17
CA GLU A 207 -12.99 23.31 -1.56
C GLU A 207 -12.16 24.42 -0.88
N HIS A 208 -11.82 24.22 0.39
CA HIS A 208 -10.95 25.14 1.13
C HIS A 208 -9.54 25.24 0.49
N CYS A 209 -8.92 24.10 0.19
CA CYS A 209 -7.63 24.06 -0.52
C CYS A 209 -7.72 24.76 -1.88
N LYS A 210 -8.79 24.49 -2.64
CA LYS A 210 -9.03 25.10 -3.94
C LYS A 210 -9.18 26.63 -3.86
N ALA A 211 -9.87 27.16 -2.85
CA ALA A 211 -9.99 28.59 -2.61
C ALA A 211 -8.64 29.28 -2.33
N LYS A 212 -7.65 28.51 -1.84
CA LYS A 212 -6.27 28.96 -1.62
C LYS A 212 -5.34 28.66 -2.81
N ASN A 213 -5.87 28.22 -3.95
CA ASN A 213 -5.10 27.78 -5.14
C ASN A 213 -4.07 26.68 -4.82
N TYR A 214 -4.38 25.80 -3.86
CA TYR A 214 -3.53 24.70 -3.45
C TYR A 214 -4.25 23.37 -3.71
N PRO A 215 -3.79 22.51 -4.63
CA PRO A 215 -4.42 21.21 -4.87
C PRO A 215 -4.40 20.34 -3.62
N ILE A 216 -5.54 19.77 -3.23
CA ILE A 216 -5.60 18.90 -2.05
C ILE A 216 -4.73 17.65 -2.24
N GLU A 217 -4.60 17.14 -3.47
CA GLU A 217 -3.72 16.02 -3.79
C GLU A 217 -2.26 16.32 -3.45
N LYS A 218 -1.80 17.56 -3.69
CA LYS A 218 -0.45 17.98 -3.32
C LYS A 218 -0.26 17.91 -1.80
N LEU A 219 -1.16 18.53 -1.04
CA LEU A 219 -1.11 18.52 0.41
C LEU A 219 -1.17 17.09 0.98
N ALA A 220 -2.04 16.23 0.42
CA ALA A 220 -2.18 14.84 0.82
C ALA A 220 -0.92 14.01 0.56
N MET A 221 -0.30 14.17 -0.61
CA MET A 221 0.97 13.52 -0.94
C MET A 221 2.08 13.96 0.02
N GLN A 222 2.25 15.27 0.21
CA GLN A 222 3.26 15.83 1.11
C GLN A 222 3.08 15.36 2.55
N PHE A 223 1.83 15.35 3.05
CA PHE A 223 1.52 14.83 4.39
C PHE A 223 1.89 13.36 4.54
N SER A 224 1.51 12.54 3.57
CA SER A 224 1.71 11.08 3.64
C SER A 224 3.17 10.65 3.62
N VAL A 225 4.07 11.47 3.06
CA VAL A 225 5.52 11.20 3.05
C VAL A 225 6.27 11.95 4.16
N SER A 226 5.59 12.72 5.00
CA SER A 226 6.24 13.62 5.97
C SER A 226 6.80 12.91 7.22
N ASN A 227 6.39 11.67 7.48
CA ASN A 227 6.82 10.95 8.68
C ASN A 227 8.06 10.09 8.40
N PRO A 228 9.24 10.42 8.97
CA PRO A 228 10.48 9.69 8.70
C PRO A 228 10.50 8.25 9.26
N ARG A 229 9.55 7.89 10.11
CA ARG A 229 9.40 6.53 10.68
C ARG A 229 8.65 5.59 9.73
N ILE A 230 8.06 6.11 8.65
CA ILE A 230 7.44 5.33 7.59
C ILE A 230 8.45 5.18 6.46
N ALA A 231 8.85 3.93 6.18
CA ALA A 231 9.94 3.63 5.25
C ALA A 231 9.64 4.08 3.82
N THR A 232 8.39 3.92 3.37
CA THR A 232 7.94 4.35 2.04
C THR A 232 6.42 4.52 2.00
N THR A 233 5.95 5.37 1.07
CA THR A 233 4.51 5.59 0.81
C THR A 233 4.20 5.27 -0.65
N LEU A 234 3.23 4.39 -0.86
CA LEU A 234 2.83 3.92 -2.17
C LEU A 234 1.69 4.76 -2.75
N PHE A 235 1.82 5.13 -4.00
CA PHE A 235 0.71 5.65 -4.81
C PHE A 235 0.57 4.86 -6.11
N SER A 236 -0.61 4.88 -6.72
CA SER A 236 -0.88 4.13 -7.94
C SER A 236 -1.26 5.04 -9.09
N THR A 237 -0.61 4.84 -10.24
CA THR A 237 -0.97 5.49 -11.49
C THR A 237 -0.44 4.69 -12.69
N THR A 238 -1.13 4.78 -13.82
CA THR A 238 -0.65 4.29 -15.12
C THR A 238 -0.18 5.41 -16.03
N ASN A 239 -0.34 6.68 -15.61
CA ASN A 239 0.01 7.86 -16.39
C ASN A 239 1.38 8.42 -15.95
N PRO A 240 2.38 8.47 -16.85
CA PRO A 240 3.70 9.03 -16.55
C PRO A 240 3.68 10.49 -16.08
N GLU A 241 2.74 11.30 -16.58
CA GLU A 241 2.63 12.69 -16.14
C GLU A 241 2.17 12.82 -14.67
N ASN A 242 1.33 11.89 -14.19
CA ASN A 242 0.99 11.83 -12.77
C ASN A 242 2.19 11.44 -11.91
N VAL A 243 3.08 10.57 -12.40
CA VAL A 243 4.34 10.25 -11.72
C VAL A 243 5.17 11.52 -11.52
N LYS A 244 5.43 12.26 -12.58
CA LYS A 244 6.19 13.53 -12.55
C LYS A 244 5.53 14.55 -11.62
N LYS A 245 4.21 14.70 -11.73
CA LYS A 245 3.43 15.63 -10.89
C LYS A 245 3.53 15.29 -9.40
N ASN A 246 3.43 14.01 -9.05
CA ASN A 246 3.52 13.58 -7.66
C ASN A 246 4.92 13.77 -7.09
N ILE A 247 5.97 13.53 -7.88
CA ILE A 247 7.35 13.81 -7.49
C ILE A 247 7.53 15.32 -7.23
N ALA A 248 7.12 16.16 -8.16
CA ALA A 248 7.19 17.61 -7.99
C ALA A 248 6.44 18.09 -6.74
N PHE A 249 5.31 17.47 -6.40
CA PHE A 249 4.57 17.80 -5.19
C PHE A 249 5.34 17.52 -3.90
N ILE A 250 6.02 16.39 -3.81
CA ILE A 250 6.74 16.00 -2.58
C ILE A 250 8.11 16.68 -2.44
N GLU A 251 8.66 17.23 -3.51
CA GLU A 251 9.90 18.01 -3.49
C GLU A 251 9.69 19.44 -2.94
N GLU A 252 8.47 19.94 -2.99
CA GLU A 252 8.14 21.24 -2.42
C GLU A 252 7.88 21.13 -0.90
N PRO A 253 8.20 22.18 -0.12
CA PRO A 253 7.92 22.18 1.31
C PRO A 253 6.41 22.11 1.59
N ILE A 254 6.04 21.33 2.61
CA ILE A 254 4.65 21.18 3.05
C ILE A 254 4.17 22.43 3.79
N ASP A 255 2.94 22.85 3.52
CA ASP A 255 2.24 23.90 4.26
C ASP A 255 1.54 23.31 5.49
N TRP A 256 2.22 23.34 6.63
CA TRP A 256 1.68 22.82 7.89
C TRP A 256 0.51 23.63 8.47
N GLU A 257 0.38 24.89 8.10
CA GLU A 257 -0.78 25.70 8.48
C GLU A 257 -2.01 25.20 7.73
N LEU A 258 -1.89 25.00 6.42
CA LEU A 258 -2.96 24.44 5.62
C LEU A 258 -3.32 23.01 6.05
N VAL A 259 -2.34 22.19 6.46
CA VAL A 259 -2.62 20.86 7.04
C VAL A 259 -3.52 20.97 8.27
N ARG A 260 -3.22 21.89 9.21
CA ARG A 260 -4.06 22.10 10.39
C ARG A 260 -5.48 22.54 10.03
N GLU A 261 -5.61 23.53 9.13
CA GLU A 261 -6.91 24.01 8.66
C GLU A 261 -7.75 22.87 8.05
N VAL A 262 -7.16 22.07 7.18
CA VAL A 262 -7.80 20.90 6.54
C VAL A 262 -8.24 19.88 7.60
N GLN A 263 -7.38 19.58 8.57
CA GLN A 263 -7.70 18.63 9.63
C GLN A 263 -8.79 19.16 10.58
N GLU A 264 -8.86 20.47 10.81
CA GLU A 264 -9.95 21.13 11.56
C GLU A 264 -11.27 21.06 10.80
N ILE A 265 -11.27 21.27 9.49
CA ILE A 265 -12.47 21.15 8.64
C ILE A 265 -12.99 19.71 8.64
N ILE A 266 -12.10 18.70 8.57
CA ILE A 266 -12.49 17.29 8.67
C ILE A 266 -13.03 16.98 10.07
N GLY A 267 -12.47 17.61 11.12
CA GLY A 267 -12.97 17.63 12.48
C GLY A 267 -13.20 16.25 13.08
N GLU A 268 -14.40 15.99 13.59
CA GLU A 268 -14.79 14.73 14.22
C GLU A 268 -14.76 13.53 13.26
N GLN A 269 -14.78 13.75 11.94
CA GLN A 269 -14.63 12.69 10.95
C GLN A 269 -13.18 12.22 10.77
N LYS A 270 -12.22 12.93 11.33
CA LYS A 270 -10.83 12.50 11.35
C LYS A 270 -10.70 11.17 12.09
N ARG A 271 -9.98 10.23 11.50
CA ARG A 271 -9.81 8.86 12.01
C ARG A 271 -11.07 7.97 11.94
N VAL A 272 -12.13 8.43 11.26
CA VAL A 272 -13.24 7.54 10.94
C VAL A 272 -12.79 6.61 9.82
N SER A 273 -12.77 5.32 10.14
CA SER A 273 -12.43 4.26 9.20
C SER A 273 -13.69 3.54 8.72
N TRP A 274 -13.51 2.60 7.83
CA TRP A 274 -14.54 1.72 7.29
C TRP A 274 -14.05 0.28 7.28
N ALA A 275 -14.94 -0.68 7.04
CA ALA A 275 -14.57 -2.05 6.73
C ALA A 275 -14.53 -2.22 5.21
N ASN A 276 -13.58 -3.00 4.71
CA ASN A 276 -13.62 -3.44 3.34
C ASN A 276 -14.75 -4.46 3.15
N SER A 277 -15.52 -4.32 2.08
CA SER A 277 -16.66 -5.20 1.74
C SER A 277 -16.28 -6.18 0.62
#